data_1268b39f037e8865a5dd7f7b6c4453a4
#
_entry.id   1268b39f037e8865a5dd7f7b6c4453a4
#
_cell.length_a   1.000
_cell.length_b   1.000
_cell.length_c   1.000
_cell.angle_alpha   90.00
_cell.angle_beta   90.00
_cell.angle_gamma   90.00
#
_symmetry.space_group_name_H-M   'P 1'
#
loop_
_entity.id
_entity.type
_entity.pdbx_description
1 polymer ?
#
loop_
_entity_poly.entity_id
_entity_poly.type
_entity_poly.pdbx_seq_one_letter_code
_entity_poly.pdbx_strand_id
1 'polypeptide(L)'
;MSKAKIFNDPVYGFVRVPYGILFDLIEHPYFQRLRRIKQVSLTHYVYPGALHTRFHHALGAMHLMMETIEVLRDKGAEINEEEALAACIAILLHDIGHGPFSHTLENTLVDVHHEELSLLFMERLNEIFEGKLRLAIQIFQDQYEKPFLHQLISGQLDMDRMDYLNRDSFFTGVYEGVIGYDRIIKMLSVADGELVVEEKGIYSIEKFLMARRLMYWQVYLHKTVLSAEQMLIRTLERAKQLAAEGEQFLLSRSLQFFLNPPHSRQAFEADPVTWLEHFARLDDHDIVSALKVFSDHPDFTLSFLSKSILNRRLFRLEL
;
A
#
# COMPACT_ATOMS: atom_id res chain seq x y z
N MET A 1 32.50 -2.82 -6.22
CA MET A 1 31.16 -2.99 -5.59
C MET A 1 30.46 -1.65 -5.67
N SER A 2 29.29 -1.57 -6.29
CA SER A 2 28.47 -0.36 -6.29
C SER A 2 28.08 -0.03 -4.86
N LYS A 3 28.19 1.24 -4.46
CA LYS A 3 27.74 1.69 -3.13
C LYS A 3 26.24 1.44 -3.02
N ALA A 4 25.76 0.90 -1.91
CA ALA A 4 24.34 0.65 -1.65
C ALA A 4 23.99 1.06 -0.23
N LYS A 5 22.75 1.56 -0.04
CA LYS A 5 22.15 1.73 1.29
C LYS A 5 21.62 0.39 1.78
N ILE A 6 21.76 0.12 3.07
CA ILE A 6 21.23 -1.08 3.71
C ILE A 6 20.15 -0.66 4.69
N PHE A 7 18.98 -1.27 4.56
CA PHE A 7 17.89 -1.17 5.53
C PHE A 7 17.77 -2.48 6.30
N ASN A 8 17.65 -2.39 7.63
CA ASN A 8 17.30 -3.54 8.44
C ASN A 8 15.79 -3.81 8.30
N ASP A 9 15.43 -5.01 7.89
CA ASP A 9 14.06 -5.45 7.74
C ASP A 9 13.82 -6.69 8.61
N PRO A 10 12.77 -6.72 9.44
CA PRO A 10 12.54 -7.84 10.35
C PRO A 10 12.13 -9.14 9.65
N VAL A 11 11.68 -9.08 8.40
CA VAL A 11 11.25 -10.25 7.60
C VAL A 11 12.41 -10.81 6.77
N TYR A 12 13.18 -9.92 6.09
CA TYR A 12 14.24 -10.32 5.15
C TYR A 12 15.66 -10.08 5.67
N GLY A 13 15.82 -9.51 6.88
CA GLY A 13 17.11 -9.17 7.44
C GLY A 13 17.69 -7.89 6.84
N PHE A 14 18.37 -7.95 5.72
CA PHE A 14 19.01 -6.80 5.08
C PHE A 14 18.48 -6.56 3.67
N VAL A 15 17.73 -5.49 3.50
CA VAL A 15 17.32 -5.00 2.19
C VAL A 15 18.39 -4.03 1.66
N ARG A 16 19.00 -4.36 0.52
CA ARG A 16 20.05 -3.56 -0.12
C ARG A 16 19.43 -2.74 -1.25
N VAL A 17 19.61 -1.43 -1.19
CA VAL A 17 19.12 -0.50 -2.21
C VAL A 17 20.33 0.13 -2.91
N PRO A 18 20.52 -0.09 -4.22
CA PRO A 18 21.57 0.58 -4.98
C PRO A 18 21.38 2.11 -4.93
N TYR A 19 22.50 2.86 -4.81
CA TYR A 19 22.42 4.32 -5.00
C TYR A 19 22.05 4.63 -6.45
N GLY A 20 21.40 5.76 -6.63
CA GLY A 20 20.81 6.23 -7.89
C GLY A 20 19.31 6.39 -7.75
N ILE A 21 18.58 6.27 -8.84
CA ILE A 21 17.16 6.63 -8.90
C ILE A 21 16.28 5.88 -7.86
N LEU A 22 16.55 4.61 -7.57
CA LEU A 22 15.81 3.86 -6.53
C LEU A 22 15.98 4.50 -5.15
N PHE A 23 17.21 4.85 -4.80
CA PHE A 23 17.48 5.52 -3.52
C PHE A 23 16.89 6.94 -3.49
N ASP A 24 17.00 7.68 -4.59
CA ASP A 24 16.45 9.04 -4.70
C ASP A 24 14.93 9.05 -4.59
N LEU A 25 14.26 8.05 -5.17
CA LEU A 25 12.80 7.86 -5.02
C LEU A 25 12.41 7.53 -3.58
N ILE A 26 13.18 6.67 -2.91
CA ILE A 26 12.94 6.33 -1.49
C ILE A 26 13.08 7.57 -0.60
N GLU A 27 14.07 8.43 -0.85
CA GLU A 27 14.28 9.66 -0.08
C GLU A 27 13.26 10.77 -0.44
N HIS A 28 12.51 10.62 -1.53
CA HIS A 28 11.53 11.63 -1.94
C HIS A 28 10.37 11.75 -0.93
N PRO A 29 9.88 12.98 -0.61
CA PRO A 29 8.82 13.18 0.37
C PRO A 29 7.55 12.37 0.12
N TYR A 30 7.16 12.13 -1.13
CA TYR A 30 6.01 11.30 -1.49
C TYR A 30 6.16 9.85 -1.00
N PHE A 31 7.35 9.28 -1.12
CA PHE A 31 7.62 7.94 -0.63
C PHE A 31 7.83 7.91 0.90
N GLN A 32 8.51 8.91 1.47
CA GLN A 32 8.73 9.00 2.91
C GLN A 32 7.41 9.09 3.71
N ARG A 33 6.33 9.59 3.10
CA ARG A 33 4.99 9.58 3.68
C ARG A 33 4.53 8.18 4.09
N LEU A 34 4.90 7.15 3.31
CA LEU A 34 4.51 5.75 3.57
C LEU A 34 4.98 5.23 4.94
N ARG A 35 5.99 5.86 5.57
CA ARG A 35 6.40 5.55 6.96
C ARG A 35 5.32 5.85 8.00
N ARG A 36 4.34 6.68 7.66
CA ARG A 36 3.29 7.15 8.55
C ARG A 36 1.91 6.58 8.18
N ILE A 37 1.87 5.62 7.27
CA ILE A 37 0.65 4.91 6.84
C ILE A 37 0.83 3.43 7.15
N LYS A 38 -0.01 2.90 8.06
CA LYS A 38 0.02 1.48 8.40
C LYS A 38 -0.46 0.63 7.24
N GLN A 39 0.20 -0.51 7.04
CA GLN A 39 -0.14 -1.47 5.98
C GLN A 39 -1.56 -2.02 6.12
N VAL A 40 -1.94 -2.40 7.33
CA VAL A 40 -3.19 -3.10 7.63
C VAL A 40 -4.11 -2.29 8.54
N SER A 41 -4.25 -0.99 8.27
CA SER A 41 -5.25 -0.11 8.88
C SER A 41 -5.36 -0.23 10.42
N LEU A 42 -6.55 -0.55 10.93
CA LEU A 42 -6.89 -0.70 12.34
C LEU A 42 -6.67 -2.12 12.89
N THR A 43 -6.02 -2.99 12.15
CA THR A 43 -5.74 -4.38 12.54
C THR A 43 -4.99 -4.48 13.88
N HIS A 44 -4.19 -3.47 14.23
CA HIS A 44 -3.50 -3.41 15.53
C HIS A 44 -4.45 -3.36 16.75
N TYR A 45 -5.73 -3.11 16.57
CA TYR A 45 -6.72 -3.23 17.63
C TYR A 45 -6.99 -4.68 18.06
N VAL A 46 -6.68 -5.64 17.18
CA VAL A 46 -6.80 -7.08 17.45
C VAL A 46 -5.42 -7.70 17.59
N TYR A 47 -4.50 -7.36 16.72
CA TYR A 47 -3.12 -7.86 16.64
C TYR A 47 -2.15 -6.72 16.99
N PRO A 48 -1.78 -6.54 18.27
CA PRO A 48 -1.03 -5.34 18.72
C PRO A 48 0.31 -5.12 18.00
N GLY A 49 0.92 -6.18 17.45
CA GLY A 49 2.14 -6.10 16.67
C GLY A 49 1.95 -5.58 15.23
N ALA A 50 0.72 -5.48 14.73
CA ALA A 50 0.41 -5.05 13.36
C ALA A 50 0.55 -3.52 13.18
N LEU A 51 1.78 -3.02 13.38
CA LEU A 51 2.13 -1.58 13.31
C LEU A 51 3.08 -1.26 12.15
N HIS A 52 3.44 -2.25 11.34
CA HIS A 52 4.27 -2.04 10.15
C HIS A 52 3.56 -1.14 9.14
N THR A 53 4.37 -0.44 8.37
CA THR A 53 3.90 0.60 7.46
C THR A 53 4.07 0.18 6.01
N ARG A 54 3.40 0.87 5.11
CA ARG A 54 3.56 0.68 3.66
C ARG A 54 4.99 0.91 3.18
N PHE A 55 5.78 1.70 3.90
CA PHE A 55 7.21 1.85 3.64
C PHE A 55 7.97 0.52 3.78
N HIS A 56 7.70 -0.26 4.83
CA HIS A 56 8.31 -1.58 5.01
C HIS A 56 7.91 -2.54 3.89
N HIS A 57 6.64 -2.56 3.55
CA HIS A 57 6.09 -3.38 2.48
C HIS A 57 6.72 -3.04 1.12
N ALA A 58 6.72 -1.78 0.72
CA ALA A 58 7.28 -1.36 -0.56
C ALA A 58 8.77 -1.72 -0.72
N LEU A 59 9.56 -1.58 0.36
CA LEU A 59 10.96 -2.02 0.36
C LEU A 59 11.10 -3.54 0.24
N GLY A 60 10.24 -4.30 0.93
CA GLY A 60 10.25 -5.75 0.89
C GLY A 60 9.83 -6.29 -0.48
N ALA A 61 8.76 -5.76 -1.06
CA ALA A 61 8.30 -6.11 -2.41
C ALA A 61 9.39 -5.82 -3.47
N MET A 62 10.07 -4.67 -3.35
CA MET A 62 11.20 -4.35 -4.22
C MET A 62 12.37 -5.33 -4.03
N HIS A 63 12.67 -5.73 -2.80
CA HIS A 63 13.71 -6.73 -2.51
C HIS A 63 13.40 -8.05 -3.19
N LEU A 64 12.18 -8.55 -3.07
CA LEU A 64 11.74 -9.77 -3.74
C LEU A 64 11.77 -9.64 -5.27
N MET A 65 11.44 -8.48 -5.81
CA MET A 65 11.54 -8.19 -7.24
C MET A 65 12.97 -8.33 -7.74
N MET A 66 13.95 -7.77 -7.02
CA MET A 66 15.36 -7.87 -7.38
C MET A 66 15.82 -9.33 -7.41
N GLU A 67 15.48 -10.11 -6.38
CA GLU A 67 15.81 -11.55 -6.32
C GLU A 67 15.12 -12.34 -7.45
N THR A 68 13.88 -12.01 -7.76
CA THR A 68 13.12 -12.69 -8.83
C THR A 68 13.72 -12.42 -10.19
N ILE A 69 14.12 -11.18 -10.48
CA ILE A 69 14.77 -10.82 -11.74
C ILE A 69 16.07 -11.62 -11.93
N GLU A 70 16.90 -11.76 -10.89
CA GLU A 70 18.13 -12.56 -10.96
C GLU A 70 17.80 -14.04 -11.28
N VAL A 71 16.82 -14.63 -10.58
CA VAL A 71 16.39 -16.01 -10.83
C VAL A 71 15.86 -16.21 -12.25
N LEU A 72 15.08 -15.28 -12.77
CA LEU A 72 14.54 -15.38 -14.14
C LEU A 72 15.65 -15.24 -15.20
N ARG A 73 16.61 -14.34 -14.99
CA ARG A 73 17.80 -14.20 -15.86
C ARG A 73 18.64 -15.48 -15.86
N ASP A 74 18.88 -16.08 -14.70
CA ASP A 74 19.63 -17.35 -14.58
C ASP A 74 18.92 -18.48 -15.34
N LYS A 75 17.61 -18.40 -15.54
CA LYS A 75 16.80 -19.34 -16.33
C LYS A 75 16.66 -18.98 -17.80
N GLY A 76 17.35 -17.93 -18.25
CA GLY A 76 17.40 -17.51 -19.63
C GLY A 76 16.32 -16.52 -20.05
N ALA A 77 15.55 -15.93 -19.13
CA ALA A 77 14.66 -14.82 -19.47
C ALA A 77 15.49 -13.58 -19.86
N GLU A 78 15.20 -13.03 -21.02
CA GLU A 78 15.84 -11.81 -21.49
C GLU A 78 15.27 -10.59 -20.76
N ILE A 79 15.98 -10.14 -19.76
CA ILE A 79 15.67 -8.92 -18.99
C ILE A 79 16.92 -8.04 -18.98
N ASN A 80 16.89 -6.92 -19.68
CA ASN A 80 18.01 -5.98 -19.68
C ASN A 80 18.05 -5.12 -18.40
N GLU A 81 19.09 -4.30 -18.23
CA GLU A 81 19.27 -3.50 -17.00
C GLU A 81 18.21 -2.40 -16.84
N GLU A 82 17.74 -1.84 -17.95
CA GLU A 82 16.68 -0.82 -17.94
C GLU A 82 15.34 -1.42 -17.52
N GLU A 83 14.98 -2.59 -18.04
CA GLU A 83 13.79 -3.35 -17.67
C GLU A 83 13.82 -3.79 -16.19
N ALA A 84 14.96 -4.28 -15.73
CA ALA A 84 15.16 -4.68 -14.34
C ALA A 84 14.96 -3.48 -13.40
N LEU A 85 15.56 -2.34 -13.73
CA LEU A 85 15.41 -1.11 -12.96
C LEU A 85 13.96 -0.62 -12.98
N ALA A 86 13.31 -0.63 -14.14
CA ALA A 86 11.93 -0.20 -14.30
C ALA A 86 10.94 -1.08 -13.53
N ALA A 87 11.12 -2.40 -13.53
CA ALA A 87 10.30 -3.32 -12.71
C ALA A 87 10.49 -3.07 -11.21
N CYS A 88 11.73 -2.80 -10.76
CA CYS A 88 12.00 -2.43 -9.38
C CYS A 88 11.37 -1.08 -8.99
N ILE A 89 11.37 -0.08 -9.88
CA ILE A 89 10.70 1.21 -9.65
C ILE A 89 9.18 1.00 -9.60
N ALA A 90 8.62 0.22 -10.52
CA ALA A 90 7.18 -0.02 -10.60
C ALA A 90 6.66 -0.69 -9.31
N ILE A 91 7.29 -1.76 -8.85
CA ILE A 91 6.90 -2.41 -7.59
C ILE A 91 7.19 -1.55 -6.35
N LEU A 92 8.24 -0.74 -6.34
CA LEU A 92 8.53 0.19 -5.25
C LEU A 92 7.41 1.22 -5.08
N LEU A 93 6.83 1.69 -6.18
CA LEU A 93 5.85 2.76 -6.21
C LEU A 93 4.40 2.28 -6.36
N HIS A 94 4.14 0.97 -6.52
CA HIS A 94 2.79 0.45 -6.81
C HIS A 94 1.73 0.90 -5.80
N ASP A 95 2.11 1.01 -4.52
CA ASP A 95 1.26 1.35 -3.39
C ASP A 95 1.37 2.83 -2.95
N ILE A 96 2.10 3.67 -3.68
CA ILE A 96 2.35 5.07 -3.28
C ILE A 96 1.05 5.90 -3.21
N GLY A 97 0.01 5.50 -3.92
CA GLY A 97 -1.30 6.14 -3.96
C GLY A 97 -2.20 5.84 -2.77
N HIS A 98 -1.81 4.96 -1.85
CA HIS A 98 -2.62 4.70 -0.66
C HIS A 98 -2.64 5.89 0.30
N GLY A 99 -3.83 6.19 0.82
CA GLY A 99 -4.08 7.20 1.83
C GLY A 99 -4.02 6.66 3.26
N PRO A 100 -4.32 7.52 4.26
CA PRO A 100 -4.39 7.12 5.65
C PRO A 100 -5.39 5.98 5.84
N PHE A 101 -5.03 5.02 6.70
CA PHE A 101 -5.79 3.78 6.93
C PHE A 101 -6.12 2.99 5.67
N SER A 102 -5.33 3.16 4.61
CA SER A 102 -5.36 2.34 3.39
C SER A 102 -6.77 2.21 2.79
N HIS A 103 -7.22 1.01 2.49
CA HIS A 103 -8.53 0.74 1.88
C HIS A 103 -9.74 1.22 2.70
N THR A 104 -9.59 1.37 4.03
CA THR A 104 -10.70 1.80 4.90
C THR A 104 -11.25 3.16 4.49
N LEU A 105 -10.39 4.10 4.11
CA LEU A 105 -10.79 5.46 3.75
C LEU A 105 -10.75 5.74 2.23
N GLU A 106 -10.42 4.76 1.42
CA GLU A 106 -10.64 4.79 -0.01
C GLU A 106 -12.14 5.04 -0.27
N ASN A 107 -12.48 5.87 -1.21
CA ASN A 107 -13.86 6.35 -1.48
C ASN A 107 -14.52 7.18 -0.35
N THR A 108 -13.94 7.24 0.85
CA THR A 108 -14.47 8.09 1.92
C THR A 108 -13.85 9.49 1.92
N LEU A 109 -12.54 9.59 1.76
CA LEU A 109 -11.83 10.88 1.66
C LEU A 109 -11.80 11.39 0.23
N VAL A 110 -11.47 10.52 -0.72
CA VAL A 110 -11.31 10.82 -2.14
C VAL A 110 -12.04 9.73 -2.93
N ASP A 111 -12.87 10.11 -3.88
CA ASP A 111 -13.58 9.18 -4.80
C ASP A 111 -12.69 8.84 -6.00
N VAL A 112 -11.50 8.28 -5.69
CA VAL A 112 -10.49 7.88 -6.67
C VAL A 112 -9.77 6.64 -6.12
N HIS A 113 -9.59 5.61 -6.96
CA HIS A 113 -8.89 4.40 -6.56
C HIS A 113 -7.39 4.64 -6.33
N HIS A 114 -6.82 3.93 -5.36
CA HIS A 114 -5.41 4.05 -5.01
C HIS A 114 -4.46 3.73 -6.18
N GLU A 115 -4.82 2.84 -7.10
CA GLU A 115 -4.02 2.54 -8.30
C GLU A 115 -3.92 3.77 -9.23
N GLU A 116 -5.03 4.50 -9.42
CA GLU A 116 -5.07 5.73 -10.21
C GLU A 116 -4.24 6.84 -9.53
N LEU A 117 -4.34 6.94 -8.20
CA LEU A 117 -3.48 7.85 -7.43
C LEU A 117 -2.01 7.44 -7.49
N SER A 118 -1.69 6.13 -7.47
CA SER A 118 -0.33 5.65 -7.65
C SER A 118 0.24 6.06 -9.01
N LEU A 119 -0.55 5.91 -10.06
CA LEU A 119 -0.16 6.36 -11.40
C LEU A 119 0.10 7.88 -11.43
N LEU A 120 -0.78 8.68 -10.83
CA LEU A 120 -0.60 10.14 -10.77
C LEU A 120 0.68 10.54 -10.01
N PHE A 121 0.99 9.86 -8.90
CA PHE A 121 2.27 10.03 -8.21
C PHE A 121 3.46 9.63 -9.09
N MET A 122 3.38 8.52 -9.79
CA MET A 122 4.44 8.06 -10.70
C MET A 122 4.66 9.03 -11.86
N GLU A 123 3.61 9.56 -12.45
CA GLU A 123 3.68 10.57 -13.51
C GLU A 123 4.33 11.87 -12.99
N ARG A 124 3.93 12.33 -11.81
CA ARG A 124 4.55 13.51 -11.19
C ARG A 124 6.02 13.30 -10.85
N LEU A 125 6.38 12.12 -10.34
CA LEU A 125 7.78 11.74 -10.10
C LEU A 125 8.54 11.64 -11.42
N ASN A 126 7.92 11.13 -12.48
CA ASN A 126 8.54 11.07 -13.81
C ASN A 126 8.91 12.46 -14.34
N GLU A 127 8.05 13.47 -14.13
CA GLU A 127 8.40 14.86 -14.44
C GLU A 127 9.60 15.35 -13.63
N ILE A 128 9.59 15.13 -12.31
CA ILE A 128 10.67 15.54 -11.39
C ILE A 128 12.01 14.87 -11.76
N PHE A 129 11.96 13.61 -12.15
CA PHE A 129 13.12 12.81 -12.54
C PHE A 129 13.39 12.79 -14.06
N GLU A 130 12.91 13.79 -14.80
CA GLU A 130 13.25 14.05 -16.20
C GLU A 130 12.95 12.86 -17.15
N GLY A 131 11.82 12.19 -16.93
CA GLY A 131 11.34 11.11 -17.79
C GLY A 131 11.91 9.71 -17.47
N LYS A 132 12.68 9.56 -16.40
CA LYS A 132 13.36 8.29 -16.04
C LYS A 132 12.42 7.18 -15.55
N LEU A 133 11.15 7.49 -15.24
CA LEU A 133 10.17 6.51 -14.78
C LEU A 133 9.27 6.00 -15.92
N ARG A 134 9.47 6.47 -17.16
CA ARG A 134 8.58 6.16 -18.30
C ARG A 134 8.34 4.66 -18.47
N LEU A 135 9.42 3.86 -18.49
CA LEU A 135 9.32 2.42 -18.66
C LEU A 135 8.63 1.75 -17.46
N ALA A 136 8.91 2.21 -16.23
CA ALA A 136 8.25 1.72 -15.03
C ALA A 136 6.73 1.97 -15.06
N ILE A 137 6.29 3.13 -15.57
CA ILE A 137 4.88 3.46 -15.75
C ILE A 137 4.24 2.53 -16.79
N GLN A 138 4.91 2.27 -17.92
CA GLN A 138 4.40 1.35 -18.94
C GLN A 138 4.25 -0.08 -18.39
N ILE A 139 5.22 -0.56 -17.63
CA ILE A 139 5.15 -1.88 -16.97
C ILE A 139 4.02 -1.91 -15.95
N PHE A 140 3.88 -0.87 -15.12
CA PHE A 140 2.80 -0.76 -14.13
C PHE A 140 1.41 -0.80 -14.76
N GLN A 141 1.24 -0.16 -15.93
CA GLN A 141 -0.04 -0.09 -16.67
C GLN A 141 -0.32 -1.31 -17.57
N ASP A 142 0.55 -2.34 -17.58
CA ASP A 142 0.46 -3.47 -18.52
C ASP A 142 0.50 -3.04 -20.00
N GLN A 143 1.33 -2.04 -20.31
CA GLN A 143 1.48 -1.48 -21.66
C GLN A 143 2.85 -1.77 -22.29
N TYR A 144 3.65 -2.61 -21.62
CA TYR A 144 4.97 -3.00 -22.11
C TYR A 144 4.93 -4.36 -22.82
N GLU A 145 5.78 -4.56 -23.83
CA GLU A 145 5.81 -5.75 -24.69
C GLU A 145 6.12 -7.08 -23.96
N LYS A 146 6.60 -7.03 -22.71
CA LYS A 146 6.88 -8.21 -21.87
C LYS A 146 5.86 -8.29 -20.72
N PRO A 147 4.71 -8.96 -20.91
CA PRO A 147 3.63 -9.01 -19.91
C PRO A 147 4.07 -9.60 -18.57
N PHE A 148 5.04 -10.55 -18.57
CA PHE A 148 5.52 -11.15 -17.34
C PHE A 148 6.11 -10.11 -16.34
N LEU A 149 6.63 -8.98 -16.80
CA LEU A 149 7.13 -7.91 -15.94
C LEU A 149 5.98 -7.24 -15.15
N HIS A 150 4.84 -7.00 -15.80
CA HIS A 150 3.64 -6.54 -15.12
C HIS A 150 3.10 -7.61 -14.15
N GLN A 151 3.09 -8.88 -14.57
CA GLN A 151 2.62 -10.00 -13.73
C GLN A 151 3.44 -10.20 -12.45
N LEU A 152 4.69 -9.74 -12.42
CA LEU A 152 5.50 -9.69 -11.20
C LEU A 152 5.04 -8.59 -10.23
N ILE A 153 4.29 -7.57 -10.69
CA ILE A 153 3.78 -6.46 -9.89
C ILE A 153 2.33 -6.71 -9.50
N SER A 154 1.49 -7.11 -10.47
CA SER A 154 0.05 -7.34 -10.32
C SER A 154 -0.35 -8.62 -11.05
N GLY A 155 -0.20 -9.76 -10.40
CA GLY A 155 -0.51 -11.10 -10.94
C GLY A 155 -1.07 -12.01 -9.87
N GLN A 156 -1.07 -13.32 -10.12
CA GLN A 156 -1.49 -14.29 -9.09
C GLN A 156 -0.35 -14.63 -8.11
N LEU A 157 0.89 -14.50 -8.56
CA LEU A 157 2.12 -14.82 -7.81
C LEU A 157 3.10 -13.65 -7.91
N ASP A 158 2.61 -12.45 -7.63
CA ASP A 158 3.39 -11.22 -7.69
C ASP A 158 4.18 -10.97 -6.40
N MET A 159 5.11 -10.03 -6.48
CA MET A 159 5.99 -9.68 -5.36
C MET A 159 5.27 -8.91 -4.27
N ASP A 160 4.17 -8.22 -4.61
CA ASP A 160 3.27 -7.59 -3.67
C ASP A 160 2.67 -8.63 -2.71
N ARG A 161 1.98 -9.65 -3.25
CA ARG A 161 1.37 -10.73 -2.45
C ARG A 161 2.38 -11.52 -1.64
N MET A 162 3.55 -11.80 -2.23
CA MET A 162 4.60 -12.53 -1.53
C MET A 162 5.15 -11.76 -0.34
N ASP A 163 5.31 -10.44 -0.46
CA ASP A 163 5.76 -9.62 0.66
C ASP A 163 4.66 -9.49 1.72
N TYR A 164 3.46 -9.01 1.35
CA TYR A 164 2.48 -8.70 2.39
C TYR A 164 2.03 -9.95 3.16
N LEU A 165 1.90 -11.11 2.53
CA LEU A 165 1.54 -12.33 3.26
C LEU A 165 2.57 -12.68 4.34
N ASN A 166 3.86 -12.66 4.02
CA ASN A 166 4.91 -12.94 4.99
C ASN A 166 5.02 -11.83 6.05
N ARG A 167 4.95 -10.58 5.63
CA ARG A 167 5.09 -9.42 6.50
C ARG A 167 3.93 -9.29 7.46
N ASP A 168 2.70 -9.39 6.96
CA ASP A 168 1.50 -9.34 7.79
C ASP A 168 1.44 -10.52 8.76
N SER A 169 1.81 -11.74 8.30
CA SER A 169 1.96 -12.91 9.16
C SER A 169 2.94 -12.64 10.31
N PHE A 170 4.11 -12.11 9.99
CA PHE A 170 5.13 -11.80 10.99
C PHE A 170 4.62 -10.79 12.03
N PHE A 171 4.06 -9.65 11.58
CA PHE A 171 3.65 -8.58 12.48
C PHE A 171 2.33 -8.84 13.22
N THR A 172 1.45 -9.66 12.68
CA THR A 172 0.22 -10.10 13.38
C THR A 172 0.47 -11.28 14.31
N GLY A 173 1.54 -12.06 14.08
CA GLY A 173 1.79 -13.32 14.77
C GLY A 173 0.90 -14.48 14.30
N VAL A 174 0.29 -14.35 13.12
CA VAL A 174 -0.57 -15.39 12.51
C VAL A 174 0.28 -16.26 11.59
N TYR A 175 0.76 -17.38 12.10
CA TYR A 175 1.72 -18.25 11.39
C TYR A 175 1.15 -18.95 10.15
N GLU A 176 -0.16 -19.00 9.99
CA GLU A 176 -0.83 -19.55 8.82
C GLU A 176 -0.51 -18.78 7.54
N GLY A 177 -0.13 -17.51 7.67
CA GLY A 177 0.29 -16.66 6.55
C GLY A 177 1.73 -16.88 6.07
N VAL A 178 2.54 -17.67 6.78
CA VAL A 178 3.92 -17.92 6.41
C VAL A 178 4.00 -18.76 5.14
N ILE A 179 4.62 -18.20 4.10
CA ILE A 179 4.87 -18.88 2.82
C ILE A 179 6.36 -19.06 2.58
N GLY A 180 6.72 -20.08 1.82
CA GLY A 180 8.10 -20.32 1.39
C GLY A 180 8.43 -19.50 0.13
N TYR A 181 8.48 -18.17 0.24
CA TYR A 181 8.68 -17.27 -0.89
C TYR A 181 9.97 -17.58 -1.67
N ASP A 182 11.08 -17.88 -0.99
CA ASP A 182 12.35 -18.28 -1.62
C ASP A 182 12.16 -19.45 -2.60
N ARG A 183 11.39 -20.46 -2.19
CA ARG A 183 11.14 -21.60 -3.04
C ARG A 183 10.21 -21.24 -4.18
N ILE A 184 9.18 -20.42 -3.94
CA ILE A 184 8.26 -19.98 -4.99
C ILE A 184 9.04 -19.20 -6.05
N ILE A 185 9.85 -18.22 -5.66
CA ILE A 185 10.68 -17.43 -6.57
C ILE A 185 11.60 -18.33 -7.40
N LYS A 186 12.26 -19.30 -6.77
CA LYS A 186 13.12 -20.27 -7.48
C LYS A 186 12.36 -21.17 -8.46
N MET A 187 11.05 -21.32 -8.31
CA MET A 187 10.20 -22.10 -9.23
C MET A 187 9.55 -21.23 -10.31
N LEU A 188 9.65 -19.89 -10.23
CA LEU A 188 9.19 -19.02 -11.31
C LEU A 188 10.04 -19.18 -12.56
N SER A 189 9.43 -19.07 -13.72
CA SER A 189 10.06 -19.05 -15.04
C SER A 189 9.21 -18.24 -16.01
N VAL A 190 9.72 -18.01 -17.21
CA VAL A 190 8.98 -17.35 -18.29
C VAL A 190 8.82 -18.35 -19.44
N ALA A 191 7.59 -18.50 -19.93
CA ALA A 191 7.29 -19.29 -21.11
C ALA A 191 6.26 -18.53 -21.99
N ASP A 192 6.52 -18.45 -23.27
CA ASP A 192 5.66 -17.73 -24.23
C ASP A 192 5.35 -16.27 -23.85
N GLY A 193 6.30 -15.61 -23.16
CA GLY A 193 6.15 -14.22 -22.69
C GLY A 193 5.38 -14.06 -21.35
N GLU A 194 4.88 -15.15 -20.79
CA GLU A 194 4.09 -15.17 -19.58
C GLU A 194 4.88 -15.72 -18.37
N LEU A 195 4.55 -15.25 -17.16
CA LEU A 195 5.09 -15.78 -15.92
C LEU A 195 4.46 -17.15 -15.62
N VAL A 196 5.30 -18.16 -15.47
CA VAL A 196 4.87 -19.54 -15.18
C VAL A 196 5.58 -20.11 -13.97
N VAL A 197 5.07 -21.22 -13.45
CA VAL A 197 5.67 -21.96 -12.34
C VAL A 197 6.06 -23.36 -12.80
N GLU A 198 7.29 -23.77 -12.51
CA GLU A 198 7.73 -25.14 -12.76
C GLU A 198 6.88 -26.15 -11.97
N GLU A 199 6.55 -27.29 -12.57
CA GLU A 199 5.70 -28.34 -11.99
C GLU A 199 6.12 -28.74 -10.57
N LYS A 200 7.43 -28.83 -10.32
CA LYS A 200 7.97 -29.15 -8.98
C LYS A 200 7.66 -28.12 -7.89
N GLY A 201 7.13 -26.97 -8.28
CA GLY A 201 6.68 -25.89 -7.38
C GLY A 201 5.25 -26.03 -6.86
N ILE A 202 4.46 -26.98 -7.38
CA ILE A 202 2.99 -27.07 -7.16
C ILE A 202 2.60 -27.02 -5.67
N TYR A 203 3.29 -27.76 -4.82
CA TYR A 203 2.98 -27.77 -3.37
C TYR A 203 3.24 -26.44 -2.67
N SER A 204 4.22 -25.67 -3.18
CA SER A 204 4.48 -24.31 -2.65
C SER A 204 3.38 -23.34 -3.06
N ILE A 205 2.81 -23.52 -4.25
CA ILE A 205 1.68 -22.72 -4.73
C ILE A 205 0.39 -23.09 -3.99
N GLU A 206 0.12 -24.37 -3.77
CA GLU A 206 -1.02 -24.80 -2.94
C GLU A 206 -0.94 -24.19 -1.53
N LYS A 207 0.25 -24.26 -0.90
CA LYS A 207 0.48 -23.61 0.40
C LYS A 207 0.26 -22.11 0.35
N PHE A 208 0.74 -21.42 -0.69
CA PHE A 208 0.54 -19.99 -0.89
C PHE A 208 -0.96 -19.63 -0.97
N LEU A 209 -1.73 -20.34 -1.78
CA LEU A 209 -3.17 -20.12 -1.91
C LEU A 209 -3.91 -20.37 -0.59
N MET A 210 -3.51 -21.39 0.15
CA MET A 210 -4.07 -21.69 1.45
C MET A 210 -3.71 -20.62 2.49
N ALA A 211 -2.45 -20.21 2.54
CA ALA A 211 -1.99 -19.15 3.43
C ALA A 211 -2.75 -17.83 3.18
N ARG A 212 -2.89 -17.44 1.90
CA ARG A 212 -3.67 -16.27 1.50
C ARG A 212 -5.11 -16.35 2.01
N ARG A 213 -5.79 -17.49 1.78
CA ARG A 213 -7.16 -17.72 2.25
C ARG A 213 -7.28 -17.58 3.76
N LEU A 214 -6.35 -18.18 4.52
CA LEU A 214 -6.37 -18.12 5.98
C LEU A 214 -6.10 -16.72 6.52
N MET A 215 -5.18 -15.97 5.91
CA MET A 215 -4.93 -14.57 6.27
C MET A 215 -6.17 -13.69 6.03
N TYR A 216 -6.90 -13.92 4.92
CA TYR A 216 -8.16 -13.21 4.68
C TYR A 216 -9.16 -13.46 5.81
N TRP A 217 -9.36 -14.71 6.23
CA TRP A 217 -10.32 -15.04 7.29
C TRP A 217 -9.89 -14.58 8.68
N GLN A 218 -8.61 -14.75 9.01
CA GLN A 218 -8.12 -14.47 10.37
C GLN A 218 -7.77 -13.00 10.58
N VAL A 219 -7.23 -12.33 9.57
CA VAL A 219 -6.68 -10.98 9.71
C VAL A 219 -7.53 -9.94 8.99
N TYR A 220 -7.63 -10.02 7.65
CA TYR A 220 -8.22 -8.92 6.87
C TYR A 220 -9.73 -8.81 7.02
N LEU A 221 -10.44 -9.91 7.21
CA LEU A 221 -11.89 -9.93 7.45
C LEU A 221 -12.24 -10.16 8.92
N HIS A 222 -11.31 -9.88 9.85
CA HIS A 222 -11.60 -10.06 11.27
C HIS A 222 -12.71 -9.10 11.72
N LYS A 223 -13.79 -9.63 12.32
CA LYS A 223 -15.01 -8.87 12.67
C LYS A 223 -14.74 -7.60 13.46
N THR A 224 -13.82 -7.65 14.42
CA THR A 224 -13.47 -6.48 15.25
C THR A 224 -12.72 -5.42 14.45
N VAL A 225 -11.88 -5.82 13.50
CA VAL A 225 -11.18 -4.89 12.60
C VAL A 225 -12.19 -4.20 11.70
N LEU A 226 -13.05 -4.97 11.02
CA LEU A 226 -14.13 -4.45 10.17
C LEU A 226 -15.05 -3.49 10.93
N SER A 227 -15.38 -3.81 12.19
CA SER A 227 -16.18 -2.92 13.03
C SER A 227 -15.48 -1.58 13.27
N ALA A 228 -14.18 -1.59 13.62
CA ALA A 228 -13.41 -0.38 13.83
C ALA A 228 -13.30 0.47 12.56
N GLU A 229 -13.09 -0.16 11.42
CA GLU A 229 -13.02 0.48 10.11
C GLU A 229 -14.36 1.11 9.72
N GLN A 230 -15.46 0.39 9.89
CA GLN A 230 -16.79 0.95 9.64
C GLN A 230 -17.11 2.13 10.56
N MET A 231 -16.73 2.06 11.84
CA MET A 231 -16.89 3.19 12.75
C MET A 231 -16.07 4.40 12.30
N LEU A 232 -14.85 4.20 11.79
CA LEU A 232 -14.00 5.27 11.26
C LEU A 232 -14.62 5.91 10.03
N ILE A 233 -15.12 5.10 9.08
CA ILE A 233 -15.84 5.58 7.88
C ILE A 233 -17.02 6.45 8.31
N ARG A 234 -17.89 5.97 9.18
CA ARG A 234 -19.08 6.73 9.65
C ARG A 234 -18.69 8.01 10.38
N THR A 235 -17.56 8.02 11.10
CA THR A 235 -17.06 9.23 11.75
C THR A 235 -16.71 10.31 10.73
N LEU A 236 -15.98 9.93 9.68
CA LEU A 236 -15.57 10.89 8.63
C LEU A 236 -16.75 11.32 7.75
N GLU A 237 -17.68 10.43 7.45
CA GLU A 237 -18.94 10.79 6.77
C GLU A 237 -19.72 11.84 7.56
N ARG A 238 -19.83 11.65 8.91
CA ARG A 238 -20.49 12.64 9.76
C ARG A 238 -19.74 13.97 9.79
N ALA A 239 -18.41 13.93 9.87
CA ALA A 239 -17.60 15.14 9.80
C ALA A 239 -17.78 15.89 8.47
N LYS A 240 -17.85 15.19 7.33
CA LYS A 240 -18.15 15.78 6.02
C LYS A 240 -19.53 16.43 5.97
N GLN A 241 -20.55 15.79 6.54
CA GLN A 241 -21.89 16.36 6.62
C GLN A 241 -21.89 17.68 7.40
N LEU A 242 -21.27 17.69 8.58
CA LEU A 242 -21.18 18.89 9.42
C LEU A 242 -20.36 20.01 8.72
N ALA A 243 -19.26 19.65 8.04
CA ALA A 243 -18.50 20.63 7.26
C ALA A 243 -19.34 21.23 6.11
N ALA A 244 -20.19 20.45 5.45
CA ALA A 244 -21.12 20.93 4.44
C ALA A 244 -22.25 21.82 5.03
N GLU A 245 -22.59 21.63 6.31
CA GLU A 245 -23.51 22.48 7.08
C GLU A 245 -22.84 23.77 7.59
N GLY A 246 -21.54 23.94 7.34
CA GLY A 246 -20.77 25.14 7.71
C GLY A 246 -19.95 25.00 8.98
N GLU A 247 -19.87 23.80 9.59
CA GLU A 247 -19.03 23.57 10.76
C GLU A 247 -17.55 23.67 10.41
N GLN A 248 -16.76 24.29 11.28
CA GLN A 248 -15.33 24.49 11.10
C GLN A 248 -14.55 23.70 12.12
N PHE A 249 -13.74 22.75 11.66
CA PHE A 249 -12.88 21.93 12.50
C PHE A 249 -11.45 22.46 12.53
N LEU A 250 -10.80 22.40 13.70
CA LEU A 250 -9.36 22.71 13.80
C LEU A 250 -8.53 21.47 13.45
N LEU A 251 -8.26 21.29 12.16
CA LEU A 251 -7.57 20.13 11.60
C LEU A 251 -6.34 20.57 10.77
N SER A 252 -5.53 19.59 10.31
CA SER A 252 -4.50 19.89 9.32
C SER A 252 -5.12 20.44 8.03
N ARG A 253 -4.40 21.35 7.37
CA ARG A 253 -4.87 21.98 6.14
C ARG A 253 -5.29 20.97 5.06
N SER A 254 -4.54 19.88 4.97
CA SER A 254 -4.83 18.82 3.98
C SER A 254 -6.09 18.05 4.32
N LEU A 255 -6.31 17.70 5.58
CA LEU A 255 -7.55 17.02 5.97
C LEU A 255 -8.76 17.95 5.84
N GLN A 256 -8.64 19.23 6.17
CA GLN A 256 -9.70 20.23 5.93
C GLN A 256 -10.07 20.30 4.45
N PHE A 257 -9.07 20.26 3.54
CA PHE A 257 -9.31 20.25 2.09
C PHE A 257 -10.22 19.08 1.69
N PHE A 258 -9.99 17.88 2.23
CA PHE A 258 -10.79 16.68 1.92
C PHE A 258 -12.11 16.57 2.70
N LEU A 259 -12.33 17.33 3.75
CA LEU A 259 -13.61 17.37 4.43
C LEU A 259 -14.56 18.43 3.86
N ASN A 260 -14.04 19.49 3.26
CA ASN A 260 -14.85 20.57 2.69
C ASN A 260 -15.25 20.26 1.24
N PRO A 261 -16.51 20.51 0.83
CA PRO A 261 -16.93 20.31 -0.56
C PRO A 261 -16.21 21.26 -1.53
N PRO A 262 -16.03 20.88 -2.81
CA PRO A 262 -16.58 19.68 -3.45
C PRO A 262 -15.66 18.45 -3.30
N HIS A 263 -16.28 17.26 -3.12
CA HIS A 263 -15.57 15.97 -2.98
C HIS A 263 -15.75 15.06 -4.19
N SER A 264 -16.24 15.61 -5.30
CA SER A 264 -16.60 14.81 -6.47
C SER A 264 -15.40 14.44 -7.32
N ARG A 265 -15.53 13.35 -8.07
CA ARG A 265 -14.60 12.97 -9.13
C ARG A 265 -14.34 14.11 -10.12
N GLN A 266 -15.36 14.87 -10.48
CA GLN A 266 -15.22 16.04 -11.36
C GLN A 266 -14.29 17.12 -10.78
N ALA A 267 -14.34 17.35 -9.46
CA ALA A 267 -13.45 18.32 -8.81
C ALA A 267 -12.00 17.84 -8.82
N PHE A 268 -11.77 16.53 -8.64
CA PHE A 268 -10.45 15.93 -8.78
C PHE A 268 -9.94 16.07 -10.22
N GLU A 269 -10.73 15.71 -11.23
CA GLU A 269 -10.35 15.78 -12.65
C GLU A 269 -10.08 17.21 -13.13
N ALA A 270 -10.73 18.22 -12.50
CA ALA A 270 -10.53 19.63 -12.82
C ALA A 270 -9.16 20.16 -12.34
N ASP A 271 -8.62 19.65 -11.23
CA ASP A 271 -7.32 20.08 -10.67
C ASP A 271 -6.63 18.91 -9.93
N PRO A 272 -6.16 17.89 -10.65
CA PRO A 272 -5.53 16.72 -10.03
C PRO A 272 -4.22 17.05 -9.31
N VAL A 273 -3.53 18.13 -9.72
CA VAL A 273 -2.25 18.56 -9.12
C VAL A 273 -2.47 19.07 -7.69
N THR A 274 -3.41 19.98 -7.48
CA THR A 274 -3.73 20.48 -6.14
C THR A 274 -4.25 19.34 -5.24
N TRP A 275 -5.05 18.43 -5.78
CA TRP A 275 -5.52 17.27 -5.04
C TRP A 275 -4.35 16.37 -4.62
N LEU A 276 -3.43 16.09 -5.54
CA LEU A 276 -2.24 15.30 -5.26
C LEU A 276 -1.36 15.94 -4.18
N GLU A 277 -1.15 17.26 -4.23
CA GLU A 277 -0.36 17.97 -3.23
C GLU A 277 -0.95 17.90 -1.82
N HIS A 278 -2.28 18.01 -1.71
CA HIS A 278 -2.96 17.82 -0.43
C HIS A 278 -2.92 16.36 0.02
N PHE A 279 -3.16 15.41 -0.90
CA PHE A 279 -3.14 13.99 -0.60
C PHE A 279 -1.75 13.51 -0.17
N ALA A 280 -0.69 14.02 -0.80
CA ALA A 280 0.69 13.70 -0.46
C ALA A 280 1.12 14.15 0.95
N ARG A 281 0.32 14.97 1.62
CA ARG A 281 0.56 15.42 3.01
C ARG A 281 -0.28 14.67 4.04
N LEU A 282 -1.25 13.86 3.59
CA LEU A 282 -2.10 13.08 4.50
C LEU A 282 -1.43 11.80 4.94
N ASP A 283 -1.59 11.48 6.23
CA ASP A 283 -1.20 10.20 6.80
C ASP A 283 -2.12 9.82 7.99
N ASP A 284 -1.85 8.68 8.63
CA ASP A 284 -2.66 8.16 9.74
C ASP A 284 -2.74 9.15 10.92
N HIS A 285 -1.71 9.97 11.12
CA HIS A 285 -1.66 10.91 12.24
C HIS A 285 -2.67 12.05 12.07
N ASP A 286 -2.97 12.48 10.83
CA ASP A 286 -4.02 13.48 10.57
C ASP A 286 -5.38 12.97 11.06
N ILE A 287 -5.70 11.71 10.74
CA ILE A 287 -6.96 11.09 11.13
C ILE A 287 -7.04 10.88 12.65
N VAL A 288 -5.96 10.39 13.26
CA VAL A 288 -5.93 10.20 14.73
C VAL A 288 -6.04 11.53 15.45
N SER A 289 -5.39 12.60 14.95
CA SER A 289 -5.52 13.96 15.49
C SER A 289 -6.96 14.46 15.33
N ALA A 290 -7.58 14.26 14.18
CA ALA A 290 -8.96 14.63 13.94
C ALA A 290 -9.94 13.91 14.90
N LEU A 291 -9.77 12.61 15.13
CA LEU A 291 -10.58 11.87 16.08
C LEU A 291 -10.52 12.47 17.50
N LYS A 292 -9.34 12.99 17.92
CA LYS A 292 -9.21 13.68 19.21
C LYS A 292 -10.00 15.00 19.24
N VAL A 293 -9.93 15.79 18.17
CA VAL A 293 -10.74 17.02 18.04
C VAL A 293 -12.23 16.68 18.03
N PHE A 294 -12.63 15.71 17.23
CA PHE A 294 -14.04 15.28 17.11
C PHE A 294 -14.58 14.71 18.42
N SER A 295 -13.73 14.13 19.28
CA SER A 295 -14.18 13.55 20.55
C SER A 295 -14.80 14.60 21.48
N ASP A 296 -14.41 15.86 21.39
CA ASP A 296 -14.91 16.95 22.22
C ASP A 296 -15.99 17.79 21.53
N HIS A 297 -16.41 17.39 20.32
CA HIS A 297 -17.41 18.10 19.53
C HIS A 297 -18.83 17.94 20.14
N PRO A 298 -19.70 18.97 20.08
CA PRO A 298 -21.06 18.92 20.63
C PRO A 298 -21.99 17.93 19.89
N ASP A 299 -21.74 17.62 18.61
CA ASP A 299 -22.49 16.60 17.89
C ASP A 299 -22.25 15.22 18.52
N PHE A 300 -23.35 14.61 18.99
CA PHE A 300 -23.30 13.34 19.70
C PHE A 300 -22.71 12.21 18.86
N THR A 301 -23.11 12.10 17.62
CA THR A 301 -22.67 11.01 16.73
C THR A 301 -21.17 11.10 16.51
N LEU A 302 -20.67 12.29 16.14
CA LEU A 302 -19.27 12.53 15.86
C LEU A 302 -18.41 12.26 17.12
N SER A 303 -18.80 12.82 18.28
CA SER A 303 -18.04 12.68 19.52
C SER A 303 -18.09 11.26 20.08
N PHE A 304 -19.24 10.60 20.01
CA PHE A 304 -19.41 9.23 20.50
C PHE A 304 -18.58 8.23 19.71
N LEU A 305 -18.64 8.27 18.36
CA LEU A 305 -17.87 7.38 17.50
C LEU A 305 -16.36 7.62 17.67
N SER A 306 -15.93 8.88 17.71
CA SER A 306 -14.52 9.23 17.88
C SER A 306 -13.97 8.74 19.23
N LYS A 307 -14.68 8.98 20.32
CA LYS A 307 -14.32 8.44 21.66
C LYS A 307 -14.28 6.92 21.68
N SER A 308 -15.22 6.30 20.99
CA SER A 308 -15.31 4.84 20.96
C SER A 308 -14.14 4.22 20.21
N ILE A 309 -13.73 4.79 19.07
CA ILE A 309 -12.55 4.35 18.32
C ILE A 309 -11.28 4.55 19.16
N LEU A 310 -11.05 5.78 19.68
CA LEU A 310 -9.85 6.12 20.45
C LEU A 310 -9.67 5.23 21.70
N ASN A 311 -10.77 4.86 22.35
CA ASN A 311 -10.76 4.05 23.56
C ASN A 311 -11.05 2.56 23.31
N ARG A 312 -11.04 2.12 22.05
CA ARG A 312 -11.31 0.75 21.65
C ARG A 312 -12.64 0.19 22.21
N ARG A 313 -13.69 1.00 22.23
CA ARG A 313 -15.07 0.61 22.59
C ARG A 313 -15.86 0.33 21.31
N LEU A 314 -15.47 -0.73 20.62
CA LEU A 314 -15.98 -1.04 19.30
C LEU A 314 -17.34 -1.74 19.36
N PHE A 315 -18.14 -1.53 18.31
CA PHE A 315 -19.41 -2.26 18.14
C PHE A 315 -19.15 -3.74 17.87
N ARG A 316 -20.12 -4.57 18.25
CA ARG A 316 -20.13 -5.96 17.86
C ARG A 316 -20.67 -6.08 16.42
N LEU A 317 -19.89 -6.67 15.55
CA LEU A 317 -20.30 -6.98 14.18
C LEU A 317 -20.82 -8.42 14.11
N GLU A 318 -22.03 -8.60 13.60
CA GLU A 318 -22.61 -9.89 13.27
C GLU A 318 -22.64 -10.01 11.73
N LEU A 319 -21.97 -11.05 11.20
CA LEU A 319 -21.88 -11.37 9.78
C LEU A 319 -22.88 -12.45 9.42
#